data_bf8bd7cccc1de87cac8ce8871bf1462d
#
_entry.id   bf8bd7cccc1de87cac8ce8871bf1462d
#
_cell.length_a   1.000
_cell.length_b   1.000
_cell.length_c   1.000
_cell.angle_alpha   90.00
_cell.angle_beta   90.00
_cell.angle_gamma   90.00
#
_symmetry.space_group_name_H-M   'P 1'
#
loop_
_entity.id
_entity.type
_entity.pdbx_description
1 polymer ?
#
loop_
_entity_poly.entity_id
_entity_poly.type
_entity_poly.pdbx_seq_one_letter_code
_entity_poly.pdbx_strand_id
1 'polypeptide(L)'
;MLCRQNWSERCETELNNHIAREYSASLSYHMLASYFDRDDVGLTKLVDYYSKASLEEREHADQFMKYQTKRGGIVQMNNVNPVKISLESPDDIVNAFKLALNLEKTINNYLLKL
;
A
#
# COMPACT_ATOMS: atom_id res chain seq x y z
N MET A 1 13.04 -6.75 -27.18
CA MET A 1 14.06 -5.81 -26.70
C MET A 1 13.41 -4.69 -25.91
N LEU A 2 13.89 -4.45 -24.70
CA LEU A 2 13.38 -3.35 -23.89
C LEU A 2 14.08 -2.04 -24.25
N CYS A 3 13.30 -0.96 -24.34
CA CYS A 3 13.82 0.37 -24.64
C CYS A 3 14.19 1.11 -23.36
N ARG A 4 15.41 0.91 -22.87
CA ARG A 4 15.93 1.59 -21.70
C ARG A 4 16.76 2.80 -22.09
N GLN A 5 16.44 3.94 -21.50
CA GLN A 5 17.25 5.14 -21.63
C GLN A 5 17.33 5.81 -20.27
N ASN A 6 18.53 5.91 -19.72
CA ASN A 6 18.75 6.49 -18.39
C ASN A 6 17.96 5.78 -17.28
N TRP A 7 17.78 4.45 -17.40
CA TRP A 7 17.05 3.65 -16.45
C TRP A 7 17.93 2.51 -15.95
N SER A 8 18.57 2.71 -14.81
CA SER A 8 19.50 1.73 -14.21
C SER A 8 18.76 0.58 -13.55
N GLU A 9 19.49 -0.51 -13.29
CA GLU A 9 18.98 -1.64 -12.51
C GLU A 9 18.58 -1.20 -11.10
N ARG A 10 19.29 -0.23 -10.52
CA ARG A 10 18.94 0.33 -9.22
C ARG A 10 17.58 1.03 -9.25
N CYS A 11 17.32 1.84 -10.26
CA CYS A 11 16.02 2.50 -10.43
C CYS A 11 14.91 1.48 -10.60
N GLU A 12 15.15 0.47 -11.42
CA GLU A 12 14.18 -0.61 -11.64
C GLU A 12 13.87 -1.36 -10.34
N THR A 13 14.89 -1.74 -9.57
CA THR A 13 14.73 -2.44 -8.31
C THR A 13 13.99 -1.60 -7.28
N GLU A 14 14.40 -0.33 -7.13
CA GLU A 14 13.76 0.57 -6.17
C GLU A 14 12.30 0.82 -6.51
N LEU A 15 11.97 0.97 -7.79
CA LEU A 15 10.60 1.17 -8.21
C LEU A 15 9.75 -0.08 -7.97
N ASN A 16 10.30 -1.27 -8.25
CA ASN A 16 9.61 -2.52 -7.95
C ASN A 16 9.36 -2.69 -6.44
N ASN A 17 10.33 -2.31 -5.61
CA ASN A 17 10.14 -2.31 -4.16
C ASN A 17 9.02 -1.35 -3.75
N HIS A 18 8.95 -0.19 -4.38
CA HIS A 18 7.93 0.81 -4.09
C HIS A 18 6.53 0.31 -4.49
N ILE A 19 6.42 -0.34 -5.64
CA ILE A 19 5.17 -0.98 -6.09
C ILE A 19 4.68 -1.98 -5.04
N ALA A 20 5.57 -2.82 -4.53
CA ALA A 20 5.22 -3.79 -3.49
C ALA A 20 4.73 -3.11 -2.20
N ARG A 21 5.35 -1.99 -1.81
CA ARG A 21 4.94 -1.21 -0.63
C ARG A 21 3.54 -0.62 -0.80
N GLU A 22 3.23 -0.11 -1.98
CA GLU A 22 1.89 0.42 -2.28
C GLU A 22 0.83 -0.69 -2.19
N TYR A 23 1.11 -1.88 -2.71
CA TYR A 23 0.20 -3.01 -2.57
C TYR A 23 0.06 -3.47 -1.12
N SER A 24 1.15 -3.49 -0.35
CA SER A 24 1.11 -3.82 1.08
C SER A 24 0.22 -2.83 1.84
N ALA A 25 0.35 -1.55 1.53
CA ALA A 25 -0.49 -0.50 2.12
C ALA A 25 -1.97 -0.70 1.74
N SER A 26 -2.24 -1.02 0.46
CA SER A 26 -3.59 -1.29 -0.01
C SER A 26 -4.23 -2.45 0.77
N LEU A 27 -3.52 -3.56 0.94
CA LEU A 27 -4.00 -4.71 1.71
C LEU A 27 -4.23 -4.35 3.18
N SER A 28 -3.34 -3.57 3.77
CA SER A 28 -3.44 -3.14 5.16
C SER A 28 -4.66 -2.25 5.39
N TYR A 29 -4.92 -1.31 4.48
CA TYR A 29 -6.13 -0.48 4.54
C TYR A 29 -7.40 -1.32 4.33
N HIS A 30 -7.34 -2.32 3.48
CA HIS A 30 -8.47 -3.22 3.26
C HIS A 30 -8.79 -4.03 4.52
N MET A 31 -7.76 -4.51 5.23
CA MET A 31 -7.93 -5.15 6.53
C MET A 31 -8.55 -4.22 7.55
N LEU A 32 -8.13 -2.95 7.58
CA LEU A 32 -8.72 -1.95 8.46
C LEU A 32 -10.21 -1.75 8.15
N ALA A 33 -10.56 -1.64 6.87
CA ALA A 33 -11.95 -1.51 6.45
C ALA A 33 -12.78 -2.70 6.96
N SER A 34 -12.25 -3.92 6.81
CA SER A 34 -12.90 -5.13 7.29
C SER A 34 -13.09 -5.14 8.81
N TYR A 35 -12.09 -4.67 9.55
CA TYR A 35 -12.17 -4.56 10.99
C TYR A 35 -13.31 -3.61 11.41
N PHE A 36 -13.39 -2.43 10.82
CA PHE A 36 -14.43 -1.46 11.13
C PHE A 36 -15.82 -1.91 10.66
N ASP A 37 -15.89 -2.84 9.71
CA ASP A 37 -17.15 -3.40 9.21
C ASP A 37 -17.71 -4.53 10.09
N ARG A 38 -16.95 -4.99 11.08
CA ARG A 38 -17.43 -6.04 11.98
C ARG A 38 -18.67 -5.56 12.74
N ASP A 39 -19.59 -6.49 12.99
CA ASP A 39 -20.84 -6.18 13.71
C ASP A 39 -20.60 -5.71 15.15
N ASP A 40 -19.45 -6.10 15.76
CA ASP A 40 -19.07 -5.70 17.11
C ASP A 40 -18.25 -4.39 17.15
N VAL A 41 -17.91 -3.81 15.99
CA VAL A 41 -17.22 -2.52 15.87
C VAL A 41 -18.12 -1.48 15.20
N GLY A 42 -18.59 -1.77 13.99
CA GLY A 42 -19.69 -1.08 13.34
C GLY A 42 -19.48 0.40 13.03
N LEU A 43 -18.28 0.83 12.61
CA LEU A 43 -17.99 2.23 12.27
C LEU A 43 -18.02 2.43 10.76
N THR A 44 -19.20 2.53 10.19
CA THR A 44 -19.43 2.51 8.73
C THR A 44 -18.71 3.60 7.94
N LYS A 45 -18.57 4.80 8.50
CA LYS A 45 -17.82 5.87 7.83
C LYS A 45 -16.35 5.56 7.70
N LEU A 46 -15.78 4.85 8.68
CA LEU A 46 -14.39 4.41 8.62
C LEU A 46 -14.23 3.26 7.63
N VAL A 47 -15.22 2.39 7.48
CA VAL A 47 -15.23 1.37 6.43
C VAL A 47 -15.08 2.02 5.07
N ASP A 48 -15.89 3.01 4.76
CA ASP A 48 -15.86 3.72 3.47
C ASP A 48 -14.52 4.43 3.27
N TYR A 49 -14.03 5.10 4.30
CA TYR A 49 -12.76 5.83 4.23
C TYR A 49 -11.58 4.90 3.91
N TYR A 50 -11.45 3.78 4.64
CA TYR A 50 -10.32 2.87 4.45
C TYR A 50 -10.47 1.98 3.22
N SER A 51 -11.69 1.65 2.79
CA SER A 51 -11.93 1.00 1.51
C SER A 51 -11.44 1.88 0.36
N LYS A 52 -11.74 3.16 0.41
CA LYS A 52 -11.29 4.14 -0.58
C LYS A 52 -9.78 4.31 -0.53
N ALA A 53 -9.18 4.41 0.66
CA ALA A 53 -7.74 4.50 0.82
C ALA A 53 -7.02 3.28 0.22
N SER A 54 -7.58 2.08 0.40
CA SER A 54 -7.06 0.86 -0.20
C SER A 54 -7.04 0.94 -1.73
N LEU A 55 -8.11 1.41 -2.35
CA LEU A 55 -8.20 1.56 -3.80
C LEU A 55 -7.22 2.63 -4.32
N GLU A 56 -7.06 3.73 -3.59
CA GLU A 56 -6.11 4.78 -3.96
C GLU A 56 -4.67 4.26 -3.97
N GLU A 57 -4.28 3.46 -2.98
CA GLU A 57 -2.95 2.86 -2.94
C GLU A 57 -2.73 1.88 -4.09
N ARG A 58 -3.75 1.14 -4.48
CA ARG A 58 -3.69 0.26 -5.64
C ARG A 58 -3.52 1.06 -6.94
N GLU A 59 -4.20 2.19 -7.07
CA GLU A 59 -4.02 3.08 -8.22
C GLU A 59 -2.60 3.63 -8.29
N HIS A 60 -2.02 4.00 -7.14
CA HIS A 60 -0.63 4.44 -7.08
C HIS A 60 0.31 3.33 -7.56
N ALA A 61 0.10 2.09 -7.12
CA ALA A 61 0.89 0.96 -7.60
C ALA A 61 0.78 0.81 -9.12
N ASP A 62 -0.42 0.92 -9.67
CA ASP A 62 -0.64 0.83 -11.12
C ASP A 62 0.11 1.92 -11.88
N GLN A 63 0.11 3.15 -11.39
CA GLN A 63 0.84 4.26 -11.99
C GLN A 63 2.35 3.99 -12.01
N PHE A 64 2.90 3.46 -10.90
CA PHE A 64 4.30 3.10 -10.83
C PHE A 64 4.65 1.93 -11.77
N MET A 65 3.75 0.95 -11.90
CA MET A 65 3.93 -0.15 -12.84
C MET A 65 4.00 0.38 -14.30
N LYS A 66 3.10 1.28 -14.66
CA LYS A 66 3.09 1.91 -15.98
C LYS A 66 4.36 2.72 -16.22
N TYR A 67 4.83 3.44 -15.22
CA TYR A 67 6.07 4.20 -15.31
C TYR A 67 7.27 3.28 -15.52
N GLN A 68 7.33 2.17 -14.78
CA GLN A 68 8.39 1.17 -14.93
C GLN A 68 8.48 0.66 -16.36
N THR A 69 7.34 0.25 -16.93
CA THR A 69 7.31 -0.27 -18.30
C THR A 69 7.61 0.81 -19.34
N LYS A 70 7.16 2.02 -19.11
CA LYS A 70 7.46 3.17 -19.99
C LYS A 70 8.96 3.45 -20.08
N ARG A 71 9.69 3.28 -18.97
CA ARG A 71 11.14 3.48 -18.94
C ARG A 71 11.92 2.27 -19.43
N GLY A 72 11.26 1.23 -19.92
CA GLY A 72 11.88 0.01 -20.41
C GLY A 72 12.32 -0.95 -19.31
N GLY A 73 11.83 -0.76 -18.10
CA GLY A 73 12.05 -1.68 -17.01
C GLY A 73 11.04 -2.83 -17.02
N ILE A 74 11.29 -3.82 -16.20
CA ILE A 74 10.41 -4.97 -16.02
C ILE A 74 9.76 -4.88 -14.64
N VAL A 75 8.44 -4.92 -14.60
CA VAL A 75 7.72 -5.03 -13.34
C VAL A 75 7.93 -6.42 -12.78
N GLN A 76 8.47 -6.48 -11.56
CA GLN A 76 8.67 -7.72 -10.85
C GLN A 76 8.07 -7.55 -9.45
N MET A 77 7.08 -8.37 -9.12
CA MET A 77 6.38 -8.26 -7.86
C MET A 77 7.17 -8.96 -6.76
N ASN A 78 7.61 -8.18 -5.78
CA ASN A 78 8.20 -8.70 -4.56
C ASN A 78 7.10 -9.18 -3.61
N ASN A 79 7.50 -9.77 -2.48
CA ASN A 79 6.53 -10.22 -1.49
C ASN A 79 5.65 -9.06 -1.02
N VAL A 80 4.34 -9.27 -1.09
CA VAL A 80 3.34 -8.28 -0.70
C VAL A 80 2.55 -8.85 0.47
N ASN A 81 2.73 -8.28 1.64
CA ASN A 81 2.04 -8.72 2.84
C ASN A 81 1.43 -7.50 3.55
N PRO A 82 0.22 -7.65 4.11
CA PRO A 82 -0.32 -6.60 4.96
C PRO A 82 0.52 -6.48 6.23
N VAL A 83 0.47 -5.33 6.87
CA VAL A 83 1.13 -5.11 8.15
C VAL A 83 0.46 -6.02 9.20
N LYS A 84 1.28 -6.74 9.96
CA LYS A 84 0.79 -7.62 11.02
C LYS A 84 0.51 -6.80 12.27
N ILE A 85 -0.77 -6.77 12.66
CA ILE A 85 -1.22 -6.13 13.90
C ILE A 85 -2.49 -6.83 14.34
N SER A 86 -2.74 -6.85 15.65
CA SER A 86 -3.95 -7.47 16.17
C SER A 86 -5.17 -6.59 15.87
N LEU A 87 -6.15 -7.16 15.17
CA LEU A 87 -7.43 -6.53 14.82
C LEU A 87 -8.58 -7.53 15.07
N GLU A 88 -8.45 -8.39 16.09
CA GLU A 88 -9.41 -9.47 16.33
C GLU A 88 -10.53 -9.09 17.30
N SER A 89 -10.24 -8.18 18.23
CA SER A 89 -11.17 -7.76 19.28
C SER A 89 -11.72 -6.36 18.99
N PRO A 90 -12.97 -6.04 19.43
CA PRO A 90 -13.44 -4.66 19.37
C PRO A 90 -12.57 -3.70 20.20
N ASP A 91 -11.77 -4.22 21.15
CA ASP A 91 -10.83 -3.41 21.94
C ASP A 91 -9.56 -3.06 21.16
N ASP A 92 -9.35 -3.62 19.96
CA ASP A 92 -8.18 -3.33 19.13
C ASP A 92 -8.32 -2.03 18.32
N ILE A 93 -9.33 -1.23 18.57
CA ILE A 93 -9.58 0.01 17.83
C ILE A 93 -8.38 0.99 17.89
N VAL A 94 -7.69 1.06 19.02
CA VAL A 94 -6.47 1.89 19.16
C VAL A 94 -5.37 1.36 18.25
N ASN A 95 -5.22 0.04 18.16
CA ASN A 95 -4.25 -0.58 17.26
C ASN A 95 -4.59 -0.28 15.79
N ALA A 96 -5.88 -0.26 15.44
CA ALA A 96 -6.32 0.09 14.09
C ALA A 96 -5.90 1.51 13.71
N PHE A 97 -6.12 2.48 14.60
CA PHE A 97 -5.71 3.86 14.36
C PHE A 97 -4.19 4.02 14.34
N LYS A 98 -3.47 3.28 15.17
CA LYS A 98 -2.00 3.27 15.14
C LYS A 98 -1.48 2.72 13.82
N LEU A 99 -2.09 1.65 13.31
CA LEU A 99 -1.73 1.10 12.02
C LEU A 99 -1.95 2.12 10.90
N ALA A 100 -3.11 2.77 10.88
CA ALA A 100 -3.43 3.78 9.88
C ALA A 100 -2.41 4.92 9.88
N LEU A 101 -2.06 5.42 11.06
CA LEU A 101 -1.06 6.49 11.19
C LEU A 101 0.32 6.04 10.70
N ASN A 102 0.74 4.83 11.03
CA ASN A 102 2.02 4.29 10.60
C ASN A 102 2.08 4.09 9.10
N LEU A 103 0.99 3.65 8.47
CA LEU A 103 0.90 3.51 7.02
C LEU A 103 1.10 4.85 6.33
N GLU A 104 0.41 5.90 6.79
CA GLU A 104 0.55 7.25 6.25
C GLU A 104 2.00 7.74 6.35
N LYS A 105 2.62 7.60 7.51
CA LYS A 105 4.01 8.01 7.74
C LYS A 105 4.99 7.24 6.87
N THR A 106 4.82 5.93 6.76
CA THR A 106 5.72 5.07 6.00
C THR A 106 5.67 5.40 4.52
N ILE A 107 4.47 5.53 3.95
CA ILE A 107 4.28 5.88 2.55
C ILE A 107 4.92 7.24 2.25
N ASN A 108 4.66 8.24 3.09
CA ASN A 108 5.21 9.57 2.92
C ASN A 108 6.75 9.57 2.95
N ASN A 109 7.35 8.83 3.87
CA ASN A 109 8.80 8.71 3.96
C ASN A 109 9.41 8.09 2.71
N TYR A 110 8.80 7.06 2.15
CA TYR A 110 9.31 6.43 0.93
C TYR A 110 9.16 7.34 -0.29
N LEU A 111 8.06 8.07 -0.40
CA LEU A 111 7.86 9.04 -1.48
C LEU A 111 8.91 10.15 -1.46
N LEU A 112 9.29 10.61 -0.27
CA LEU A 112 10.31 11.66 -0.12
C LEU A 112 11.71 11.19 -0.54
N LYS A 113 11.96 9.87 -0.58
CA LYS A 113 13.26 9.30 -0.98
C LYS A 113 13.36 9.00 -2.47
N LEU A 114 12.24 9.07 -3.17
CA LEU A 114 12.23 8.88 -4.61
C LEU A 114 12.71 10.16 -5.31
#